data_7c13b1c13c216cd7d8580728f9a18384
#
_entry.id   7c13b1c13c216cd7d8580728f9a18384
#
_cell.length_a   1.000
_cell.length_b   1.000
_cell.length_c   1.000
_cell.angle_alpha   90.00
_cell.angle_beta   90.00
_cell.angle_gamma   90.00
#
_symmetry.space_group_name_H-M   'P 1'
#
loop_
_entity.id
_entity.type
_entity.pdbx_description
1 polymer ?
#
loop_
_entity_poly.entity_id
_entity_poly.type
_entity_poly.pdbx_seq_one_letter_code
_entity_poly.pdbx_strand_id
1 'polypeptide(L)'
;MLKIGVIGAGHLGRIHIQQLKEIKAFHLVGFYDHNNENADVIKDELGVTKYKTVEELIDNVDVVDIVTPTISHYECAVKALAKSKHVFIEKPVTNTLAEARELKELVKEAGVKVQVGHVERFNPAFIAAAPFCSSPMFIETHRLAQFNPRGTD
;
A
#
# COMPACT_ATOMS: atom_id res chain seq x y z
N MET A 1 8.44 -1.37 18.46
CA MET A 1 8.21 -0.55 17.25
C MET A 1 8.40 -1.48 16.07
N LEU A 2 7.40 -1.60 15.19
CA LEU A 2 7.47 -2.50 14.03
C LEU A 2 8.35 -1.90 12.94
N LYS A 3 9.17 -2.73 12.31
CA LYS A 3 9.96 -2.35 11.14
C LYS A 3 9.07 -2.39 9.91
N ILE A 4 9.05 -1.32 9.12
CA ILE A 4 8.26 -1.22 7.89
C ILE A 4 9.15 -0.87 6.71
N GLY A 5 8.83 -1.44 5.54
CA GLY A 5 9.47 -1.13 4.28
C GLY A 5 8.45 -0.92 3.17
N VAL A 6 8.77 -0.06 2.22
CA VAL A 6 7.88 0.33 1.12
C VAL A 6 8.31 -0.33 -0.18
N ILE A 7 7.39 -0.98 -0.88
CA ILE A 7 7.59 -1.49 -2.25
C ILE A 7 6.87 -0.56 -3.22
N GLY A 8 7.63 0.10 -4.09
CA GLY A 8 7.17 1.14 -5.00
C GLY A 8 7.43 2.53 -4.44
N ALA A 9 8.28 3.30 -5.10
CA ALA A 9 8.65 4.67 -4.71
C ALA A 9 8.27 5.70 -5.80
N GLY A 10 7.23 5.40 -6.58
CA GLY A 10 6.62 6.35 -7.49
C GLY A 10 5.97 7.54 -6.74
N HIS A 11 5.12 8.31 -7.41
CA HIS A 11 4.49 9.48 -6.82
C HIS A 11 3.81 9.21 -5.46
N LEU A 12 2.99 8.15 -5.39
CA LEU A 12 2.27 7.79 -4.16
C LEU A 12 3.22 7.18 -3.11
N GLY A 13 4.13 6.28 -3.53
CA GLY A 13 5.11 5.67 -2.64
C GLY A 13 6.02 6.68 -1.95
N ARG A 14 6.41 7.74 -2.65
CA ARG A 14 7.13 8.88 -2.06
C ARG A 14 6.35 9.51 -0.90
N ILE A 15 5.03 9.69 -1.06
CA ILE A 15 4.17 10.23 -0.01
C ILE A 15 4.12 9.28 1.19
N HIS A 16 3.97 7.97 0.94
CA HIS A 16 4.00 6.95 2.00
C HIS A 16 5.31 6.97 2.78
N ILE A 17 6.45 7.01 2.08
CA ILE A 17 7.78 7.11 2.71
C ILE A 17 7.86 8.33 3.62
N GLN A 18 7.41 9.50 3.15
CA GLN A 18 7.42 10.74 3.94
C GLN A 18 6.53 10.62 5.19
N GLN A 19 5.31 10.10 5.05
CA GLN A 19 4.41 9.92 6.18
C GLN A 19 4.93 8.89 7.19
N LEU A 20 5.48 7.77 6.73
CA LEU A 20 6.03 6.73 7.60
C LEU A 20 7.23 7.21 8.44
N LYS A 21 8.00 8.19 7.98
CA LYS A 21 9.06 8.83 8.78
C LYS A 21 8.52 9.57 10.00
N GLU A 22 7.28 10.06 9.94
CA GLU A 22 6.65 10.83 11.03
C GLU A 22 5.85 9.95 12.01
N ILE A 23 5.50 8.72 11.61
CA ILE A 23 4.66 7.82 12.43
C ILE A 23 5.51 7.08 13.44
N LYS A 24 5.43 7.49 14.72
CA LYS A 24 6.22 6.91 15.83
C LYS A 24 6.01 5.41 16.09
N ALA A 25 4.92 4.83 15.59
CA ALA A 25 4.64 3.40 15.75
C ALA A 25 5.52 2.50 14.88
N PHE A 26 6.08 3.06 13.80
CA PHE A 26 6.91 2.35 12.85
C PHE A 26 8.36 2.84 12.84
N HIS A 27 9.25 1.92 12.49
CA HIS A 27 10.62 2.23 12.09
C HIS A 27 10.73 1.94 10.59
N LEU A 28 10.75 2.98 9.77
CA LEU A 28 10.97 2.85 8.32
C LEU A 28 12.42 2.42 8.08
N VAL A 29 12.61 1.19 7.60
CA VAL A 29 13.96 0.63 7.34
C VAL A 29 14.46 0.98 5.94
N GLY A 30 13.53 1.18 4.99
CA GLY A 30 13.89 1.51 3.61
C GLY A 30 12.77 1.23 2.63
N PHE A 31 13.14 1.24 1.36
CA PHE A 31 12.21 0.98 0.26
C PHE A 31 12.90 0.23 -0.88
N TYR A 32 12.08 -0.33 -1.78
CA TYR A 32 12.49 -0.87 -3.07
C TYR A 32 11.65 -0.26 -4.19
N ASP A 33 12.28 0.03 -5.32
CA ASP A 33 11.61 0.37 -6.58
C ASP A 33 12.35 -0.31 -7.73
N HIS A 34 11.59 -0.78 -8.74
CA HIS A 34 12.16 -1.43 -9.92
C HIS A 34 12.88 -0.43 -10.85
N ASN A 35 12.48 0.84 -10.81
CA ASN A 35 13.14 1.91 -11.53
C ASN A 35 14.30 2.44 -10.69
N ASN A 36 15.51 2.03 -11.04
CA ASN A 36 16.72 2.38 -10.30
C ASN A 36 17.01 3.88 -10.28
N GLU A 37 16.78 4.58 -11.39
CA GLU A 37 17.04 6.04 -11.49
C GLU A 37 16.12 6.81 -10.55
N ASN A 38 14.81 6.51 -10.59
CA ASN A 38 13.85 7.10 -9.66
C ASN A 38 14.19 6.77 -8.21
N ALA A 39 14.57 5.52 -7.93
CA ALA A 39 14.92 5.07 -6.60
C ALA A 39 16.16 5.79 -6.03
N ASP A 40 17.16 6.09 -6.85
CA ASP A 40 18.34 6.83 -6.42
C ASP A 40 17.98 8.28 -6.09
N VAL A 41 17.11 8.93 -6.87
CA VAL A 41 16.59 10.26 -6.56
C VAL A 41 15.85 10.27 -5.21
N ILE A 42 14.95 9.32 -4.98
CA ILE A 42 14.19 9.24 -3.73
C ILE A 42 15.09 8.96 -2.52
N LYS A 43 16.07 8.07 -2.67
CA LYS A 43 17.07 7.80 -1.64
C LYS A 43 17.78 9.06 -1.22
N ASP A 44 18.29 9.84 -2.19
CA ASP A 44 19.08 11.04 -1.92
C ASP A 44 18.22 12.17 -1.35
N GLU A 45 17.01 12.37 -1.88
CA GLU A 45 16.10 13.41 -1.39
C GLU A 45 15.53 13.14 0.01
N LEU A 46 15.17 11.91 0.30
CA LEU A 46 14.49 11.55 1.55
C LEU A 46 15.43 10.97 2.61
N GLY A 47 16.68 10.66 2.26
CA GLY A 47 17.65 10.06 3.17
C GLY A 47 17.22 8.69 3.67
N VAL A 48 16.57 7.86 2.82
CA VAL A 48 16.03 6.56 3.17
C VAL A 48 16.78 5.46 2.42
N THR A 49 17.04 4.35 3.08
CA THR A 49 17.78 3.22 2.50
C THR A 49 17.05 2.61 1.32
N LYS A 50 17.71 2.52 0.16
CA LYS A 50 17.25 1.78 -1.02
C LYS A 50 17.72 0.33 -0.93
N TYR A 51 16.81 -0.62 -1.03
CA TYR A 51 17.12 -2.05 -1.15
C TYR A 51 17.31 -2.46 -2.61
N LYS A 52 18.11 -3.49 -2.85
CA LYS A 52 18.42 -3.96 -4.20
C LYS A 52 17.35 -4.87 -4.79
N THR A 53 16.64 -5.61 -3.94
CA THR A 53 15.57 -6.53 -4.32
C THR A 53 14.37 -6.44 -3.37
N VAL A 54 13.21 -6.87 -3.84
CA VAL A 54 11.99 -7.01 -3.02
C VAL A 54 12.23 -7.98 -1.87
N GLU A 55 12.90 -9.09 -2.16
CA GLU A 55 13.18 -10.15 -1.18
C GLU A 55 14.07 -9.64 -0.04
N GLU A 56 15.11 -8.89 -0.39
CA GLU A 56 16.01 -8.28 0.60
C GLU A 56 15.24 -7.32 1.53
N LEU A 57 14.34 -6.50 0.99
CA LEU A 57 13.48 -5.62 1.79
C LEU A 57 12.58 -6.43 2.71
N ILE A 58 11.86 -7.43 2.17
CA ILE A 58 10.91 -8.25 2.92
C ILE A 58 11.60 -8.97 4.09
N ASP A 59 12.82 -9.46 3.90
CA ASP A 59 13.57 -10.17 4.94
C ASP A 59 13.94 -9.26 6.14
N ASN A 60 13.99 -7.95 5.94
CA ASN A 60 14.40 -6.98 6.96
C ASN A 60 13.25 -6.26 7.69
N VAL A 61 11.99 -6.58 7.37
CA VAL A 61 10.82 -5.88 7.91
C VAL A 61 9.86 -6.81 8.66
N ASP A 62 8.96 -6.22 9.44
CA ASP A 62 7.78 -6.86 10.03
C ASP A 62 6.53 -6.58 9.20
N VAL A 63 6.50 -5.41 8.55
CA VAL A 63 5.38 -4.90 7.74
C VAL A 63 5.88 -4.48 6.36
N VAL A 64 5.16 -4.87 5.33
CA VAL A 64 5.40 -4.43 3.95
C VAL A 64 4.28 -3.48 3.53
N ASP A 65 4.64 -2.31 3.06
CA ASP A 65 3.73 -1.32 2.46
C ASP A 65 3.86 -1.39 0.94
N ILE A 66 2.81 -1.84 0.25
CA ILE A 66 2.79 -2.08 -1.20
C ILE A 66 2.09 -0.93 -1.91
N VAL A 67 2.87 -0.14 -2.65
CA VAL A 67 2.44 1.08 -3.36
C VAL A 67 2.91 1.05 -4.82
N THR A 68 3.00 -0.13 -5.39
CA THR A 68 3.34 -0.38 -6.79
C THR A 68 2.14 -0.11 -7.71
N PRO A 69 2.28 -0.17 -9.04
CA PRO A 69 1.15 -0.33 -9.95
C PRO A 69 0.31 -1.57 -9.60
N THR A 70 -1.00 -1.49 -9.80
CA THR A 70 -1.98 -2.52 -9.40
C THR A 70 -1.62 -3.93 -9.89
N ILE A 71 -1.09 -4.02 -11.10
CA ILE A 71 -0.68 -5.31 -11.71
C ILE A 71 0.38 -6.07 -10.90
N SER A 72 1.15 -5.38 -10.06
CA SER A 72 2.20 -5.97 -9.22
C SER A 72 1.76 -6.22 -7.77
N HIS A 73 0.57 -5.75 -7.37
CA HIS A 73 0.09 -5.85 -6.00
C HIS A 73 0.04 -7.29 -5.49
N TYR A 74 -0.57 -8.17 -6.29
CA TYR A 74 -0.74 -9.58 -5.94
C TYR A 74 0.61 -10.27 -5.71
N GLU A 75 1.54 -10.16 -6.68
CA GLU A 75 2.86 -10.80 -6.58
C GLU A 75 3.63 -10.32 -5.35
N CYS A 76 3.66 -9.00 -5.11
CA CYS A 76 4.34 -8.42 -3.95
C CYS A 76 3.73 -8.91 -2.63
N ALA A 77 2.39 -8.98 -2.56
CA ALA A 77 1.68 -9.46 -1.38
C ALA A 77 1.95 -10.94 -1.11
N VAL A 78 1.93 -11.79 -2.13
CA VAL A 78 2.26 -13.23 -2.01
C VAL A 78 3.66 -13.42 -1.45
N LYS A 79 4.67 -12.70 -1.95
CA LYS A 79 6.05 -12.75 -1.44
C LYS A 79 6.12 -12.36 0.04
N ALA A 80 5.40 -11.33 0.46
CA ALA A 80 5.37 -10.88 1.85
C ALA A 80 4.66 -11.90 2.76
N LEU A 81 3.51 -12.44 2.34
CA LEU A 81 2.74 -13.44 3.09
C LEU A 81 3.51 -14.75 3.26
N ALA A 82 4.23 -15.21 2.23
CA ALA A 82 5.08 -16.39 2.30
C ALA A 82 6.18 -16.27 3.37
N LYS A 83 6.54 -15.04 3.75
CA LYS A 83 7.49 -14.74 4.83
C LYS A 83 6.77 -14.34 6.14
N SER A 84 5.45 -14.57 6.24
CA SER A 84 4.61 -14.22 7.40
C SER A 84 4.74 -12.74 7.80
N LYS A 85 4.84 -11.83 6.81
CA LYS A 85 4.88 -10.39 7.07
C LYS A 85 3.48 -9.80 7.05
N HIS A 86 3.23 -8.80 7.90
CA HIS A 86 2.05 -7.96 7.80
C HIS A 86 2.11 -7.13 6.52
N VAL A 87 0.94 -6.82 5.93
CA VAL A 87 0.89 -6.09 4.66
C VAL A 87 -0.08 -4.91 4.76
N PHE A 88 0.36 -3.74 4.36
CA PHE A 88 -0.50 -2.67 3.89
C PHE A 88 -0.41 -2.66 2.36
N ILE A 89 -1.53 -2.59 1.67
CA ILE A 89 -1.59 -2.63 0.21
C ILE A 89 -2.52 -1.55 -0.32
N GLU A 90 -2.06 -0.77 -1.29
CA GLU A 90 -2.88 0.26 -1.90
C GLU A 90 -4.06 -0.31 -2.69
N LYS A 91 -5.05 0.54 -2.86
CA LYS A 91 -6.25 0.23 -3.65
C LYS A 91 -5.95 0.38 -5.17
N PRO A 92 -6.60 -0.42 -6.03
CA PRO A 92 -7.39 -1.62 -5.70
C PRO A 92 -6.48 -2.74 -5.19
N VAL A 93 -7.02 -3.64 -4.35
CA VAL A 93 -6.21 -4.68 -3.66
C VAL A 93 -5.45 -5.57 -4.64
N THR A 94 -6.06 -5.93 -5.77
CA THR A 94 -5.49 -6.73 -6.85
C THR A 94 -6.07 -6.31 -8.19
N ASN A 95 -5.50 -6.78 -9.28
CA ASN A 95 -5.98 -6.52 -10.63
C ASN A 95 -7.23 -7.34 -11.00
N THR A 96 -7.36 -8.55 -10.45
CA THR A 96 -8.47 -9.46 -10.76
C THR A 96 -9.16 -9.98 -9.49
N LEU A 97 -10.43 -10.39 -9.64
CA LEU A 97 -11.19 -11.02 -8.57
C LEU A 97 -10.60 -12.38 -8.16
N ALA A 98 -10.00 -13.11 -9.11
CA ALA A 98 -9.35 -14.39 -8.83
C ALA A 98 -8.18 -14.21 -7.88
N GLU A 99 -7.28 -13.28 -8.17
CA GLU A 99 -6.16 -12.90 -7.30
C GLU A 99 -6.63 -12.44 -5.91
N ALA A 100 -7.71 -11.65 -5.83
CA ALA A 100 -8.25 -11.20 -4.55
C ALA A 100 -8.78 -12.36 -3.69
N ARG A 101 -9.41 -13.36 -4.31
CA ARG A 101 -9.89 -14.57 -3.62
C ARG A 101 -8.74 -15.42 -3.10
N GLU A 102 -7.72 -15.63 -3.92
CA GLU A 102 -6.53 -16.39 -3.54
C GLU A 102 -5.76 -15.67 -2.42
N LEU A 103 -5.54 -14.35 -2.58
CA LEU A 103 -4.88 -13.55 -1.55
C LEU A 103 -5.58 -13.64 -0.19
N LYS A 104 -6.92 -13.65 -0.19
CA LYS A 104 -7.72 -13.82 1.05
C LYS A 104 -7.43 -15.14 1.77
N GLU A 105 -7.26 -16.24 1.03
CA GLU A 105 -6.93 -17.53 1.63
C GLU A 105 -5.47 -17.55 2.13
N LEU A 106 -4.51 -17.01 1.36
CA LEU A 106 -3.11 -16.87 1.78
C LEU A 106 -2.97 -16.04 3.06
N VAL A 107 -3.77 -14.98 3.21
CA VAL A 107 -3.77 -14.16 4.45
C VAL A 107 -4.21 -14.98 5.66
N LYS A 108 -5.21 -15.84 5.51
CA LYS A 108 -5.65 -16.73 6.60
C LYS A 108 -4.59 -17.74 6.96
N GLU A 109 -3.94 -18.36 5.96
CA GLU A 109 -2.88 -19.35 6.15
C GLU A 109 -1.66 -18.72 6.84
N ALA A 110 -1.25 -17.53 6.40
CA ALA A 110 -0.11 -16.81 6.99
C ALA A 110 -0.37 -16.32 8.42
N GLY A 111 -1.62 -16.17 8.84
CA GLY A 111 -1.99 -15.72 10.19
C GLY A 111 -1.58 -14.28 10.52
N VAL A 112 -1.36 -13.46 9.51
CA VAL A 112 -0.91 -12.06 9.65
C VAL A 112 -2.04 -11.06 9.43
N LYS A 113 -1.76 -9.77 9.66
CA LYS A 113 -2.70 -8.70 9.37
C LYS A 113 -2.44 -8.14 7.98
N VAL A 114 -3.51 -7.94 7.22
CA VAL A 114 -3.49 -7.25 5.93
C VAL A 114 -4.52 -6.12 5.95
N GLN A 115 -4.09 -4.95 5.54
CA GLN A 115 -4.92 -3.74 5.46
C GLN A 115 -4.89 -3.19 4.03
N VAL A 116 -6.05 -2.90 3.46
CA VAL A 116 -6.17 -2.22 2.17
C VAL A 116 -6.28 -0.71 2.38
N GLY A 117 -5.61 0.07 1.54
CA GLY A 117 -5.51 1.53 1.59
C GLY A 117 -6.79 2.28 1.19
N HIS A 118 -7.93 1.93 1.78
CA HIS A 118 -9.19 2.65 1.59
C HIS A 118 -9.23 3.94 2.41
N VAL A 119 -8.36 4.90 2.06
CA VAL A 119 -8.11 6.13 2.83
C VAL A 119 -9.34 7.00 3.05
N GLU A 120 -10.31 6.98 2.12
CA GLU A 120 -11.56 7.74 2.23
C GLU A 120 -12.43 7.30 3.43
N ARG A 121 -12.20 6.11 4.00
CA ARG A 121 -12.85 5.69 5.25
C ARG A 121 -12.49 6.59 6.44
N PHE A 122 -11.37 7.28 6.35
CA PHE A 122 -10.85 8.19 7.37
C PHE A 122 -11.02 9.67 6.99
N ASN A 123 -11.66 9.96 5.87
CA ASN A 123 -11.99 11.33 5.46
C ASN A 123 -12.95 11.95 6.49
N PRO A 124 -12.60 13.09 7.10
CA PRO A 124 -13.44 13.73 8.13
C PRO A 124 -14.87 14.03 7.67
N ALA A 125 -15.04 14.43 6.40
CA ALA A 125 -16.37 14.70 5.84
C ALA A 125 -17.19 13.40 5.75
N PHE A 126 -16.58 12.28 5.35
CA PHE A 126 -17.24 10.98 5.30
C PHE A 126 -17.60 10.49 6.71
N ILE A 127 -16.67 10.62 7.67
CA ILE A 127 -16.91 10.25 9.07
C ILE A 127 -18.08 11.06 9.65
N ALA A 128 -18.13 12.38 9.39
CA ALA A 128 -19.22 13.23 9.84
C ALA A 128 -20.58 12.88 9.20
N ALA A 129 -20.58 12.44 7.94
CA ALA A 129 -21.80 12.04 7.23
C ALA A 129 -22.30 10.63 7.58
N ALA A 130 -21.41 9.72 7.98
CA ALA A 130 -21.71 8.31 8.19
C ALA A 130 -22.92 8.04 9.14
N PRO A 131 -23.12 8.74 10.28
CA PRO A 131 -24.28 8.53 11.15
C PRO A 131 -25.62 8.80 10.46
N PHE A 132 -25.65 9.67 9.44
CA PHE A 132 -26.85 10.03 8.68
C PHE A 132 -27.13 9.10 7.51
N CYS A 133 -26.19 8.18 7.20
CA CYS A 133 -26.27 7.26 6.08
C CYS A 133 -26.72 5.85 6.50
N SER A 134 -27.28 5.68 7.69
CA SER A 134 -27.76 4.38 8.17
C SER A 134 -29.03 3.94 7.43
N SER A 135 -29.03 2.72 6.91
CA SER A 135 -30.18 2.11 6.19
C SER A 135 -30.76 2.94 5.03
N PRO A 136 -29.91 3.40 4.08
CA PRO A 136 -30.39 4.22 2.99
C PRO A 136 -31.31 3.42 2.06
N MET A 137 -32.44 4.01 1.64
CA MET A 137 -33.33 3.42 0.62
C MET A 137 -32.81 3.66 -0.81
N PHE A 138 -32.04 4.73 -1.01
CA PHE A 138 -31.41 5.09 -2.28
C PHE A 138 -30.08 5.79 -2.03
N ILE A 139 -29.07 5.49 -2.83
CA ILE A 139 -27.77 6.15 -2.80
C ILE A 139 -27.42 6.59 -4.22
N GLU A 140 -27.12 7.87 -4.39
CA GLU A 140 -26.55 8.42 -5.60
C GLU A 140 -25.24 9.12 -5.28
N THR A 141 -24.18 8.81 -6.02
CA THR A 141 -22.86 9.40 -5.84
C THR A 141 -22.30 9.91 -7.16
N HIS A 142 -21.74 11.11 -7.14
CA HIS A 142 -21.08 11.71 -8.29
C HIS A 142 -19.64 12.04 -7.92
N ARG A 143 -18.71 11.49 -8.70
CA ARG A 143 -17.29 11.86 -8.63
C ARG A 143 -16.82 12.21 -10.02
N LEU A 144 -16.96 13.48 -10.37
CA LEU A 144 -16.61 14.00 -11.68
C LEU A 144 -15.20 14.60 -11.62
N ALA A 145 -14.33 14.16 -12.52
CA ALA A 145 -13.00 14.70 -12.72
C ALA A 145 -12.64 14.68 -14.21
N GLN A 146 -11.72 15.54 -14.62
CA GLN A 146 -11.11 15.41 -15.93
C GLN A 146 -10.30 14.11 -16.01
N PHE A 147 -10.13 13.60 -17.25
CA PHE A 147 -9.28 12.42 -17.47
C PHE A 147 -7.90 12.60 -16.83
N ASN A 148 -7.52 11.64 -16.00
CA ASN A 148 -6.22 11.63 -15.36
C ASN A 148 -5.30 10.61 -16.05
N PRO A 149 -4.29 11.05 -16.83
CA PRO A 149 -3.41 10.13 -17.55
C PRO A 149 -2.51 9.27 -16.64
N ARG A 150 -2.49 9.54 -15.32
CA ARG A 150 -1.77 8.73 -14.33
C ARG A 150 -2.57 7.52 -13.83
N GLY A 151 -3.84 7.41 -14.18
CA GLY A 151 -4.74 6.33 -13.75
C GLY A 151 -4.93 5.26 -14.84
N THR A 152 -3.95 5.02 -15.66
CA THR A 152 -3.98 4.02 -16.75
C THR A 152 -3.27 2.72 -16.36
N ASP A 153 -3.31 2.35 -15.09
CA ASP A 153 -2.81 1.05 -14.62
C ASP A 153 -3.83 -0.06 -14.93
#